data_8cf3f6411f246e6a3b8d3c291ddd4f20
#
_entry.id   8cf3f6411f246e6a3b8d3c291ddd4f20
#
_cell.length_a   1.000
_cell.length_b   1.000
_cell.length_c   1.000
_cell.angle_alpha   90.00
_cell.angle_beta   90.00
_cell.angle_gamma   90.00
#
_symmetry.space_group_name_H-M   'P 1'
#
loop_
_entity.id
_entity.type
_entity.pdbx_description
1 polymer ?
#
loop_
_entity_poly.entity_id
_entity_poly.type
_entity_poly.pdbx_seq_one_letter_code
_entity_poly.pdbx_strand_id
1 'polypeptide(L)'
;MHYKNIFSILSISICLNVGCLFGNYAFKKKVKSVCKSYRISVESSQLSLNGDEYSINMESGRNNFEMFMLVGFASAGQAIAHQKEMGLANAYLPSSVNVSVAVPVSKGEYNTFIANCSSDMAISLADGSM
;
A
#
# COMPACT_ATOMS: atom_id res chain seq x y z
N MET A 1 35.73 -14.32 23.26
CA MET A 1 35.36 -14.70 21.90
C MET A 1 33.88 -15.04 21.73
N HIS A 2 33.24 -15.60 22.72
CA HIS A 2 31.79 -15.89 22.66
C HIS A 2 30.94 -14.61 22.50
N TYR A 3 31.42 -13.50 22.99
CA TYR A 3 30.71 -12.21 22.90
C TYR A 3 30.55 -11.72 21.47
N LYS A 4 31.55 -11.88 20.62
CA LYS A 4 31.48 -11.43 19.22
C LYS A 4 30.42 -12.19 18.42
N ASN A 5 30.29 -13.49 18.67
CA ASN A 5 29.30 -14.30 17.98
C ASN A 5 27.87 -13.94 18.41
N ILE A 6 27.66 -13.66 19.69
CA ILE A 6 26.35 -13.24 20.22
C ILE A 6 25.96 -11.89 19.65
N PHE A 7 26.89 -10.95 19.59
CA PHE A 7 26.65 -9.62 18.99
C PHE A 7 26.33 -9.71 17.51
N SER A 8 27.01 -10.58 16.77
CA SER A 8 26.74 -10.78 15.35
C SER A 8 25.33 -11.33 15.11
N ILE A 9 24.90 -12.30 15.90
CA ILE A 9 23.56 -12.88 15.82
C ILE A 9 22.49 -11.85 16.13
N LEU A 10 22.69 -11.04 17.18
CA LEU A 10 21.79 -9.96 17.55
C LEU A 10 21.69 -8.90 16.45
N SER A 11 22.82 -8.52 15.86
CA SER A 11 22.85 -7.54 14.76
C SER A 11 22.08 -8.03 13.54
N ILE A 12 22.24 -9.31 13.16
CA ILE A 12 21.54 -9.90 12.04
C ILE A 12 20.03 -9.95 12.32
N SER A 13 19.63 -10.31 13.54
CA SER A 13 18.22 -10.35 13.94
C SER A 13 17.58 -8.97 13.89
N ILE A 14 18.27 -7.95 14.36
CA ILE A 14 17.80 -6.56 14.31
C ILE A 14 17.68 -6.09 12.86
N CYS A 15 18.65 -6.41 12.01
CA CYS A 15 18.64 -6.03 10.60
C CYS A 15 17.44 -6.67 9.86
N LEU A 16 17.09 -7.93 10.16
CA LEU A 16 15.94 -8.59 9.57
C LEU A 16 14.65 -7.89 9.97
N ASN A 17 14.48 -7.54 11.24
CA ASN A 17 13.31 -6.83 11.73
C ASN A 17 13.19 -5.44 11.09
N VAL A 18 14.30 -4.72 11.01
CA VAL A 18 14.37 -3.41 10.36
C VAL A 18 14.04 -3.54 8.87
N GLY A 19 14.51 -4.60 8.21
CA GLY A 19 14.20 -4.87 6.81
C GLY A 19 12.71 -5.05 6.56
N CYS A 20 12.00 -5.80 7.42
CA CYS A 20 10.54 -5.95 7.34
C CYS A 20 9.83 -4.62 7.51
N LEU A 21 10.25 -3.82 8.50
CA LEU A 21 9.69 -2.50 8.73
C LEU A 21 9.94 -1.57 7.55
N PHE A 22 11.13 -1.64 6.95
CA PHE A 22 11.46 -0.85 5.77
C PHE A 22 10.60 -1.21 4.57
N GLY A 23 10.35 -2.49 4.35
CA GLY A 23 9.50 -2.94 3.25
C GLY A 23 8.09 -2.36 3.38
N ASN A 24 7.49 -2.47 4.57
CA ASN A 24 6.16 -1.93 4.83
C ASN A 24 6.15 -0.41 4.78
N TYR A 25 7.16 0.22 5.37
CA TYR A 25 7.30 1.68 5.35
C TYR A 25 7.44 2.22 3.93
N ALA A 26 8.29 1.59 3.13
CA ALA A 26 8.53 1.99 1.74
C ALA A 26 7.25 1.82 0.91
N PHE A 27 6.48 0.75 1.14
CA PHE A 27 5.21 0.53 0.47
C PHE A 27 4.22 1.65 0.77
N LYS A 28 4.01 1.95 2.05
CA LYS A 28 3.10 3.02 2.47
C LYS A 28 3.54 4.37 1.93
N LYS A 29 4.84 4.64 1.99
CA LYS A 29 5.41 5.89 1.48
C LYS A 29 5.15 6.05 -0.01
N LYS A 30 5.32 4.98 -0.78
CA LYS A 30 5.07 5.00 -2.22
C LYS A 30 3.59 5.24 -2.53
N VAL A 31 2.69 4.55 -1.84
CA VAL A 31 1.25 4.77 -1.99
C VAL A 31 0.88 6.22 -1.70
N LYS A 32 1.35 6.75 -0.58
CA LYS A 32 1.05 8.15 -0.21
C LYS A 32 1.60 9.13 -1.23
N SER A 33 2.79 8.88 -1.76
CA SER A 33 3.42 9.72 -2.78
C SER A 33 2.60 9.74 -4.07
N VAL A 34 2.15 8.58 -4.54
CA VAL A 34 1.32 8.49 -5.75
C VAL A 34 -0.01 9.19 -5.54
N CYS A 35 -0.67 8.95 -4.42
CA CYS A 35 -1.94 9.64 -4.11
C CYS A 35 -1.75 11.15 -4.09
N LYS A 36 -0.67 11.62 -3.48
CA LYS A 36 -0.38 13.06 -3.40
C LYS A 36 -0.18 13.67 -4.78
N SER A 37 0.38 12.94 -5.73
CA SER A 37 0.55 13.42 -7.11
C SER A 37 -0.80 13.68 -7.79
N TYR A 38 -1.86 13.03 -7.32
CA TYR A 38 -3.22 13.25 -7.77
C TYR A 38 -4.01 14.17 -6.81
N ARG A 39 -3.32 14.85 -5.91
CA ARG A 39 -3.89 15.77 -4.91
C ARG A 39 -4.82 15.07 -3.92
N ILE A 40 -4.52 13.81 -3.62
CA ILE A 40 -5.25 13.02 -2.63
C ILE A 40 -4.33 12.80 -1.44
N SER A 41 -4.78 13.26 -0.26
CA SER A 41 -4.04 13.04 0.98
C SER A 41 -4.50 11.75 1.64
N VAL A 42 -3.55 10.88 1.96
CA VAL A 42 -3.82 9.60 2.61
C VAL A 42 -2.90 9.47 3.82
N GLU A 43 -3.49 9.10 4.95
CA GLU A 43 -2.75 8.85 6.19
C GLU A 43 -2.37 7.38 6.29
N SER A 44 -1.31 7.08 7.04
CA SER A 44 -0.86 5.70 7.23
C SER A 44 -1.94 4.82 7.86
N SER A 45 -2.80 5.38 8.70
CA SER A 45 -3.90 4.66 9.34
C SER A 45 -4.98 4.19 8.34
N GLN A 46 -5.03 4.79 7.15
CA GLN A 46 -5.96 4.40 6.10
C GLN A 46 -5.45 3.20 5.28
N LEU A 47 -4.19 2.82 5.46
CA LEU A 47 -3.54 1.73 4.76
C LEU A 47 -3.39 0.53 5.69
N SER A 48 -3.84 -0.64 5.25
CA SER A 48 -3.73 -1.87 6.00
C SER A 48 -2.94 -2.90 5.21
N LEU A 49 -1.75 -3.24 5.70
CA LEU A 49 -0.87 -4.24 5.12
C LEU A 49 -1.02 -5.53 5.93
N ASN A 50 -1.94 -6.38 5.52
CA ASN A 50 -2.31 -7.58 6.28
C ASN A 50 -2.00 -8.84 5.46
N GLY A 51 -0.73 -9.27 5.52
CA GLY A 51 -0.29 -10.45 4.81
C GLY A 51 -0.46 -10.30 3.31
N ASP A 52 -1.13 -11.26 2.69
CA ASP A 52 -1.37 -11.26 1.24
C ASP A 52 -2.39 -10.22 0.78
N GLU A 53 -3.06 -9.57 1.71
CA GLU A 53 -4.14 -8.65 1.39
C GLU A 53 -3.78 -7.23 1.80
N TYR A 54 -3.72 -6.34 0.83
CA TYR A 54 -3.53 -4.92 1.06
C TYR A 54 -4.86 -4.20 0.90
N SER A 55 -5.15 -3.29 1.81
CA SER A 55 -6.39 -2.51 1.78
C SER A 55 -6.10 -1.02 1.98
N ILE A 56 -6.84 -0.19 1.27
CA ILE A 56 -6.80 1.26 1.46
C ILE A 56 -8.24 1.77 1.61
N ASN A 57 -8.46 2.60 2.63
CA ASN A 57 -9.74 3.24 2.88
C ASN A 57 -9.64 4.72 2.55
N MET A 58 -10.49 5.20 1.66
CA MET A 58 -10.46 6.58 1.19
C MET A 58 -11.83 7.23 1.39
N GLU A 59 -11.83 8.55 1.48
CA GLU A 59 -13.05 9.35 1.51
C GLU A 59 -13.03 10.31 0.34
N SER A 60 -14.06 10.27 -0.50
CA SER A 60 -14.16 11.13 -1.67
C SER A 60 -15.33 12.10 -1.57
N GLY A 61 -15.39 13.06 -2.47
CA GLY A 61 -16.58 13.84 -2.71
C GLY A 61 -17.61 13.03 -3.53
N ARG A 62 -18.76 13.65 -3.80
CA ARG A 62 -19.86 12.97 -4.50
C ARG A 62 -19.56 12.62 -5.94
N ASN A 63 -18.76 13.42 -6.62
CA ASN A 63 -18.57 13.33 -8.07
C ASN A 63 -17.21 12.75 -8.47
N ASN A 64 -16.34 12.41 -7.52
CA ASN A 64 -14.99 11.98 -7.84
C ASN A 64 -14.59 10.63 -7.23
N PHE A 65 -15.58 9.83 -6.82
CA PHE A 65 -15.27 8.55 -6.18
C PHE A 65 -14.58 7.59 -7.15
N GLU A 66 -14.93 7.63 -8.44
CA GLU A 66 -14.30 6.77 -9.45
C GLU A 66 -12.82 7.08 -9.59
N MET A 67 -12.46 8.36 -9.59
CA MET A 67 -11.06 8.77 -9.62
C MET A 67 -10.32 8.27 -8.37
N PHE A 68 -10.93 8.40 -7.20
CA PHE A 68 -10.33 7.91 -5.96
C PHE A 68 -10.12 6.40 -6.01
N MET A 69 -11.10 5.66 -6.53
CA MET A 69 -11.00 4.20 -6.70
C MET A 69 -9.83 3.84 -7.61
N LEU A 70 -9.73 4.49 -8.77
CA LEU A 70 -8.64 4.27 -9.72
C LEU A 70 -7.28 4.60 -9.13
N VAL A 71 -7.18 5.73 -8.43
CA VAL A 71 -5.94 6.14 -7.78
C VAL A 71 -5.56 5.16 -6.67
N GLY A 72 -6.54 4.66 -5.93
CA GLY A 72 -6.30 3.63 -4.92
C GLY A 72 -5.64 2.39 -5.52
N PHE A 73 -6.17 1.87 -6.62
CA PHE A 73 -5.59 0.72 -7.30
C PHE A 73 -4.25 1.04 -7.94
N ALA A 74 -4.14 2.18 -8.62
CA ALA A 74 -2.90 2.57 -9.30
C ALA A 74 -1.76 2.80 -8.31
N SER A 75 -2.05 3.43 -7.18
CA SER A 75 -1.04 3.66 -6.14
C SER A 75 -0.53 2.34 -5.56
N ALA A 76 -1.44 1.39 -5.33
CA ALA A 76 -1.06 0.05 -4.88
C ALA A 76 -0.22 -0.67 -5.93
N GLY A 77 -0.61 -0.60 -7.20
CA GLY A 77 0.13 -1.22 -8.31
C GLY A 77 1.54 -0.66 -8.44
N GLN A 78 1.70 0.66 -8.35
CA GLN A 78 3.03 1.28 -8.37
C GLN A 78 3.86 0.89 -7.16
N ALA A 79 3.26 0.80 -5.98
CA ALA A 79 3.98 0.39 -4.78
C ALA A 79 4.46 -1.06 -4.87
N ILE A 80 3.62 -1.96 -5.39
CA ILE A 80 3.98 -3.36 -5.57
C ILE A 80 5.12 -3.49 -6.61
N ALA A 81 5.00 -2.79 -7.74
CA ALA A 81 6.04 -2.81 -8.76
C ALA A 81 7.36 -2.28 -8.22
N HIS A 82 7.31 -1.20 -7.42
CA HIS A 82 8.50 -0.63 -6.80
C HIS A 82 9.17 -1.61 -5.83
N GLN A 83 8.37 -2.34 -5.04
CA GLN A 83 8.90 -3.37 -4.14
C GLN A 83 9.62 -4.48 -4.91
N LYS A 84 9.04 -4.91 -6.04
CA LYS A 84 9.68 -5.91 -6.91
C LYS A 84 10.99 -5.41 -7.50
N GLU A 85 11.03 -4.15 -7.93
CA GLU A 85 12.25 -3.54 -8.49
C GLU A 85 13.36 -3.43 -7.44
N MET A 86 13.01 -3.08 -6.21
CA MET A 86 14.00 -2.96 -5.13
C MET A 86 14.63 -4.29 -4.76
N GLY A 87 13.94 -5.42 -5.02
CA GLY A 87 14.47 -6.75 -4.75
C GLY A 87 14.82 -7.02 -3.30
N LEU A 88 14.15 -6.34 -2.37
CA LEU A 88 14.38 -6.54 -0.94
C LEU A 88 13.88 -7.92 -0.50
N ALA A 89 14.65 -8.58 0.37
CA ALA A 89 14.28 -9.88 0.90
C ALA A 89 12.95 -9.87 1.65
N ASN A 90 12.63 -8.74 2.27
CA ASN A 90 11.41 -8.55 3.06
C ASN A 90 10.44 -7.57 2.38
N ALA A 91 10.43 -7.55 1.05
CA ALA A 91 9.50 -6.73 0.30
C ALA A 91 8.05 -7.11 0.62
N TYR A 92 7.18 -6.12 0.74
CA TYR A 92 5.76 -6.37 0.90
C TYR A 92 5.13 -6.59 -0.48
N LEU A 93 4.72 -7.82 -0.74
CA LEU A 93 4.17 -8.23 -2.04
C LEU A 93 2.82 -8.92 -1.82
N PRO A 94 1.74 -8.15 -1.63
CA PRO A 94 0.41 -8.74 -1.45
C PRO A 94 -0.07 -9.38 -2.75
N SER A 95 -0.95 -10.36 -2.65
CA SER A 95 -1.56 -11.00 -3.81
C SER A 95 -2.86 -10.33 -4.23
N SER A 96 -3.51 -9.60 -3.33
CA SER A 96 -4.76 -8.91 -3.62
C SER A 96 -4.75 -7.48 -3.07
N VAL A 97 -5.51 -6.62 -3.74
CA VAL A 97 -5.64 -5.20 -3.40
C VAL A 97 -7.13 -4.89 -3.23
N ASN A 98 -7.48 -4.33 -2.07
CA ASN A 98 -8.84 -3.88 -1.77
C ASN A 98 -8.87 -2.37 -1.64
N VAL A 99 -9.79 -1.73 -2.32
CA VAL A 99 -9.99 -0.29 -2.23
C VAL A 99 -11.41 -0.02 -1.76
N SER A 100 -11.53 0.74 -0.68
CA SER A 100 -12.81 1.22 -0.14
C SER A 100 -12.87 2.73 -0.28
N VAL A 101 -13.94 3.24 -0.86
CA VAL A 101 -14.15 4.68 -0.98
C VAL A 101 -15.49 5.03 -0.36
N ALA A 102 -15.46 5.86 0.69
CA ALA A 102 -16.65 6.38 1.34
C ALA A 102 -17.08 7.67 0.63
N VAL A 103 -18.34 7.73 0.23
CA VAL A 103 -18.91 8.85 -0.50
C VAL A 103 -20.05 9.45 0.32
N PRO A 104 -20.02 10.76 0.65
CA PRO A 104 -21.12 11.36 1.40
C PRO A 104 -22.39 11.44 0.56
N VAL A 105 -23.51 10.98 1.13
CA VAL A 105 -24.83 11.01 0.46
C VAL A 105 -25.78 12.01 1.12
N SER A 106 -25.68 12.14 2.44
CA SER A 106 -26.43 13.13 3.20
C SER A 106 -25.64 13.49 4.46
N LYS A 107 -26.13 14.44 5.25
CA LYS A 107 -25.41 14.90 6.44
C LYS A 107 -25.19 13.74 7.41
N GLY A 108 -23.91 13.40 7.62
CA GLY A 108 -23.51 12.32 8.52
C GLY A 108 -23.66 10.91 7.96
N GLU A 109 -24.08 10.77 6.71
CA GLU A 109 -24.24 9.46 6.07
C GLU A 109 -23.31 9.28 4.88
N TYR A 110 -22.79 8.06 4.71
CA TYR A 110 -21.87 7.70 3.66
C TYR A 110 -22.28 6.40 3.00
N ASN A 111 -22.14 6.33 1.68
CA ASN A 111 -22.12 5.05 0.98
C ASN A 111 -20.65 4.65 0.79
N THR A 112 -20.34 3.38 1.06
CA THR A 112 -19.00 2.88 0.88
C THR A 112 -18.98 1.92 -0.31
N PHE A 113 -18.14 2.23 -1.29
CA PHE A 113 -17.91 1.38 -2.44
C PHE A 113 -16.61 0.61 -2.23
N ILE A 114 -16.68 -0.71 -2.35
CA ILE A 114 -15.54 -1.60 -2.13
C ILE A 114 -15.30 -2.38 -3.41
N ALA A 115 -14.06 -2.37 -3.87
CA ALA A 115 -13.65 -3.17 -5.01
C ALA A 115 -12.33 -3.85 -4.70
N ASN A 116 -12.08 -4.98 -5.33
CA ASN A 116 -10.81 -5.67 -5.18
C ASN A 116 -10.29 -6.14 -6.53
N CYS A 117 -8.99 -6.35 -6.60
CA CYS A 117 -8.35 -6.93 -7.77
C CYS A 117 -7.09 -7.67 -7.35
N SER A 118 -6.54 -8.46 -8.28
CA SER A 118 -5.25 -9.08 -8.08
C SER A 118 -4.13 -8.04 -8.15
N SER A 119 -2.99 -8.36 -7.57
CA SER A 119 -1.81 -7.49 -7.65
C SER A 119 -1.37 -7.27 -9.10
N ASP A 120 -1.44 -8.31 -9.94
CA ASP A 120 -1.07 -8.19 -11.35
C ASP A 120 -1.99 -7.20 -12.08
N MET A 121 -3.28 -7.21 -11.78
CA MET A 121 -4.22 -6.27 -12.36
C MET A 121 -3.92 -4.85 -11.89
N ALA A 122 -3.60 -4.66 -10.61
CA ALA A 122 -3.26 -3.36 -10.06
C ALA A 122 -2.01 -2.79 -10.74
N ILE A 123 -1.00 -3.63 -10.97
CA ILE A 123 0.23 -3.24 -11.68
C ILE A 123 -0.10 -2.83 -13.11
N SER A 124 -0.92 -3.61 -13.80
CA SER A 124 -1.33 -3.30 -15.18
C SER A 124 -2.10 -2.00 -15.28
N LEU A 125 -2.94 -1.73 -14.30
CA LEU A 125 -3.65 -0.44 -14.22
C LEU A 125 -2.68 0.71 -14.03
N ALA A 126 -1.68 0.51 -13.17
CA ALA A 126 -0.70 1.55 -12.83
C ALA A 126 0.21 1.90 -14.02
N ASP A 127 0.59 0.92 -14.83
CA ASP A 127 1.47 1.13 -15.98
C ASP A 127 0.73 1.42 -17.29
N GLY A 128 -0.60 1.38 -17.25
CA GLY A 128 -1.42 1.68 -18.42
C GLY A 128 -1.50 0.54 -19.44
N SER A 129 -1.13 -0.69 -19.07
CA SER A 129 -1.17 -1.82 -19.98
C SER A 129 -2.54 -2.50 -20.04
N MET A 130 -3.50 -2.02 -19.26
CA MET A 130 -4.88 -2.48 -19.33
C MET A 130 -5.65 -1.85 -20.48
#